data_8f2e7a0742b1e3656ea33775df4c996d
#
_entry.id   8f2e7a0742b1e3656ea33775df4c996d
#
_cell.length_a   1.000
_cell.length_b   1.000
_cell.length_c   1.000
_cell.angle_alpha   90.00
_cell.angle_beta   90.00
_cell.angle_gamma   90.00
#
_symmetry.space_group_name_H-M   'P 1'
#
loop_
_entity.id
_entity.type
_entity.pdbx_description
1 polymer ?
#
loop_
_entity_poly.entity_id
_entity_poly.type
_entity_poly.pdbx_seq_one_letter_code
_entity_poly.pdbx_strand_id
1 'polypeptide(L)'
;MARKADKLENQEVATQVAEQSNYVAWEQKSNVERMESFNGYVKSILLHSIKEKKQVWNKEQSAKDLDNSIPYNASTGYTFSGVDSLLLRTQAELKGYKEPQFITMQQGNFMGGKLKRALDENGNPALTKNGKDAYEQGIKVAFLQRYDYIPKLDSEGKEMTRIARDKEGNPKLDKEGKEITEIVKEKVFLREPRLETITLYHPSQFEGLDASKLKERNLEPLQEFRERQKENNYDLRPKNLDNLGLDKETTNHLKNFLTAEMKGLNYVPIQQQSISKLQSQVKEQNQEMGRSL
;
A
#
# COMPACT_ATOMS: atom_id res chain seq x y z
N MET A 1 -20.95 -13.13 -45.32
CA MET A 1 -20.18 -12.36 -44.34
C MET A 1 -20.72 -12.46 -42.88
N ALA A 2 -22.01 -12.67 -42.66
CA ALA A 2 -22.61 -12.77 -41.32
C ALA A 2 -22.08 -13.94 -40.46
N ARG A 3 -21.84 -15.13 -41.01
CA ARG A 3 -21.35 -16.31 -40.26
C ARG A 3 -19.93 -16.20 -39.66
N LYS A 4 -19.13 -15.21 -40.04
CA LYS A 4 -17.79 -14.97 -39.45
C LYS A 4 -17.85 -14.04 -38.26
N ALA A 5 -18.79 -13.10 -38.23
CA ALA A 5 -19.02 -12.20 -37.12
C ALA A 5 -19.55 -12.95 -35.87
N ASP A 6 -20.56 -13.80 -36.06
CA ASP A 6 -21.13 -14.63 -34.98
C ASP A 6 -20.12 -15.58 -34.33
N LYS A 7 -19.11 -16.03 -35.07
CA LYS A 7 -18.06 -16.92 -34.55
C LYS A 7 -17.02 -16.18 -33.71
N LEU A 8 -16.72 -14.92 -34.04
CA LEU A 8 -15.82 -14.05 -33.25
C LEU A 8 -16.50 -13.60 -31.94
N GLU A 9 -17.76 -13.19 -32.02
CA GLU A 9 -18.52 -12.76 -30.85
C GLU A 9 -18.72 -13.89 -29.84
N ASN A 10 -18.98 -15.12 -30.32
CA ASN A 10 -19.06 -16.31 -29.46
C ASN A 10 -17.70 -16.75 -28.89
N GLN A 11 -16.57 -16.46 -29.55
CA GLN A 11 -15.24 -16.70 -29.00
C GLN A 11 -14.87 -15.68 -27.92
N GLU A 12 -15.18 -14.39 -28.11
CA GLU A 12 -14.96 -13.36 -27.09
C GLU A 12 -15.82 -13.60 -25.83
N VAL A 13 -17.08 -13.95 -25.99
CA VAL A 13 -17.98 -14.31 -24.87
C VAL A 13 -17.49 -15.57 -24.16
N ALA A 14 -17.02 -16.60 -24.87
CA ALA A 14 -16.46 -17.81 -24.28
C ALA A 14 -15.14 -17.52 -23.53
N THR A 15 -14.30 -16.61 -24.02
CA THR A 15 -13.07 -16.21 -23.36
C THR A 15 -13.37 -15.38 -22.10
N GLN A 16 -14.33 -14.45 -22.14
CA GLN A 16 -14.78 -13.70 -20.98
C GLN A 16 -15.46 -14.58 -19.90
N VAL A 17 -16.23 -15.59 -20.31
CA VAL A 17 -16.85 -16.56 -19.39
C VAL A 17 -15.79 -17.49 -18.81
N ALA A 18 -14.76 -17.88 -19.56
CA ALA A 18 -13.64 -18.67 -19.05
C ALA A 18 -12.76 -17.89 -18.07
N GLU A 19 -12.54 -16.59 -18.29
CA GLU A 19 -11.85 -15.70 -17.34
C GLU A 19 -12.66 -15.47 -16.05
N GLN A 20 -14.00 -15.46 -16.11
CA GLN A 20 -14.86 -15.37 -14.94
C GLN A 20 -14.92 -16.67 -14.12
N SER A 21 -14.67 -17.83 -14.73
CA SER A 21 -14.75 -19.15 -14.07
C SER A 21 -13.55 -19.47 -13.16
N ASN A 22 -12.47 -18.68 -13.22
CA ASN A 22 -11.24 -18.90 -12.44
C ASN A 22 -10.98 -17.84 -11.35
N TYR A 23 -11.97 -17.00 -11.01
CA TYR A 23 -11.82 -16.07 -9.91
C TYR A 23 -11.89 -16.80 -8.57
N VAL A 24 -10.72 -17.00 -7.95
CA VAL A 24 -10.62 -17.50 -6.58
C VAL A 24 -10.69 -16.31 -5.62
N ALA A 25 -11.65 -16.32 -4.69
CA ALA A 25 -11.77 -15.28 -3.68
C ALA A 25 -10.49 -15.19 -2.83
N TRP A 26 -10.16 -13.98 -2.35
CA TRP A 26 -8.92 -13.75 -1.59
C TRP A 26 -8.80 -14.70 -0.40
N GLU A 27 -9.90 -14.94 0.31
CA GLU A 27 -9.99 -15.79 1.50
C GLU A 27 -9.65 -17.26 1.22
N GLN A 28 -9.87 -17.71 -0.02
CA GLN A 28 -9.63 -19.08 -0.46
C GLN A 28 -8.20 -19.29 -1.00
N LYS A 29 -7.48 -18.20 -1.25
CA LYS A 29 -6.10 -18.27 -1.76
C LYS A 29 -5.13 -18.73 -0.69
N SER A 30 -4.18 -19.59 -1.09
CA SER A 30 -2.99 -19.91 -0.31
C SER A 30 -2.10 -18.66 -0.12
N ASN A 31 -1.17 -18.70 0.82
CA ASN A 31 -0.20 -17.60 1.01
C ASN A 31 0.62 -17.30 -0.25
N VAL A 32 0.96 -18.33 -1.04
CA VAL A 32 1.70 -18.17 -2.30
C VAL A 32 0.85 -17.41 -3.32
N GLU A 33 -0.39 -17.83 -3.55
CA GLU A 33 -1.31 -17.17 -4.48
C GLU A 33 -1.66 -15.74 -4.04
N ARG A 34 -1.75 -15.48 -2.73
CA ARG A 34 -1.94 -14.14 -2.17
C ARG A 34 -0.73 -13.26 -2.48
N MET A 35 0.48 -13.78 -2.28
CA MET A 35 1.73 -13.07 -2.58
C MET A 35 1.85 -12.77 -4.07
N GLU A 36 1.57 -13.73 -4.95
CA GLU A 36 1.58 -13.54 -6.40
C GLU A 36 0.56 -12.48 -6.84
N SER A 37 -0.67 -12.57 -6.30
CA SER A 37 -1.72 -11.59 -6.57
C SER A 37 -1.32 -10.18 -6.10
N PHE A 38 -0.71 -10.06 -4.92
CA PHE A 38 -0.23 -8.79 -4.40
C PHE A 38 0.96 -8.25 -5.20
N ASN A 39 1.91 -9.10 -5.56
CA ASN A 39 3.05 -8.71 -6.42
C ASN A 39 2.57 -8.22 -7.80
N GLY A 40 1.58 -8.87 -8.40
CA GLY A 40 0.94 -8.41 -9.64
C GLY A 40 0.31 -7.02 -9.48
N TYR A 41 -0.38 -6.78 -8.38
CA TYR A 41 -0.94 -5.47 -8.05
C TYR A 41 0.15 -4.40 -7.87
N VAL A 42 1.21 -4.69 -7.09
CA VAL A 42 2.36 -3.79 -6.93
C VAL A 42 2.96 -3.44 -8.28
N LYS A 43 3.26 -4.47 -9.09
CA LYS A 43 3.82 -4.29 -10.44
C LYS A 43 2.95 -3.37 -11.29
N SER A 44 1.63 -3.54 -11.29
CA SER A 44 0.71 -2.73 -12.10
C SER A 44 0.79 -1.23 -11.72
N ILE A 45 0.86 -0.91 -10.43
CA ILE A 45 0.99 0.49 -9.95
C ILE A 45 2.35 1.08 -10.35
N LEU A 46 3.44 0.33 -10.21
CA LEU A 46 4.77 0.80 -10.58
C LEU A 46 4.88 1.02 -12.10
N LEU A 47 4.37 0.10 -12.92
CA LEU A 47 4.34 0.27 -14.38
C LEU A 47 3.47 1.45 -14.80
N HIS A 48 2.34 1.68 -14.12
CA HIS A 48 1.53 2.88 -14.37
C HIS A 48 2.31 4.16 -14.06
N SER A 49 3.05 4.22 -12.95
CA SER A 49 3.88 5.39 -12.62
C SER A 49 4.99 5.64 -13.65
N ILE A 50 5.56 4.56 -14.22
CA ILE A 50 6.55 4.66 -15.31
C ILE A 50 5.91 5.27 -16.55
N LYS A 51 4.73 4.79 -16.95
CA LYS A 51 3.96 5.30 -18.08
C LYS A 51 3.63 6.79 -17.92
N GLU A 52 3.21 7.19 -16.73
CA GLU A 52 2.86 8.58 -16.40
C GLU A 52 4.09 9.47 -16.12
N LYS A 53 5.33 8.94 -16.18
CA LYS A 53 6.58 9.64 -15.85
C LYS A 53 6.59 10.24 -14.43
N LYS A 54 5.94 9.53 -13.49
CA LYS A 54 5.78 9.92 -12.07
C LYS A 54 6.51 8.96 -11.13
N GLN A 55 7.71 8.53 -11.51
CA GLN A 55 8.51 7.63 -10.69
C GLN A 55 9.18 8.40 -9.55
N VAL A 56 8.87 8.02 -8.30
CA VAL A 56 9.46 8.64 -7.09
C VAL A 56 10.98 8.38 -6.97
N TRP A 57 11.47 7.33 -7.62
CA TRP A 57 12.88 6.91 -7.61
C TRP A 57 13.72 7.49 -8.76
N ASN A 58 13.17 8.34 -9.61
CA ASN A 58 13.93 9.00 -10.69
C ASN A 58 14.44 10.39 -10.32
N LYS A 59 14.18 10.85 -9.09
CA LYS A 59 14.60 12.16 -8.59
C LYS A 59 15.66 11.97 -7.52
N GLU A 60 16.70 12.81 -7.57
CA GLU A 60 17.63 12.94 -6.45
C GLU A 60 16.90 13.48 -5.23
N GLN A 61 17.15 12.91 -4.07
CA GLN A 61 16.52 13.29 -2.81
C GLN A 61 17.54 13.29 -1.68
N SER A 62 17.57 14.37 -0.90
CA SER A 62 18.34 14.36 0.34
C SER A 62 17.73 13.39 1.36
N ALA A 63 18.50 12.99 2.36
CA ALA A 63 18.01 12.18 3.47
C ALA A 63 16.78 12.83 4.16
N LYS A 64 16.81 14.16 4.31
CA LYS A 64 15.70 14.93 4.87
C LYS A 64 14.45 14.88 3.97
N ASP A 65 14.59 14.99 2.65
CA ASP A 65 13.46 14.92 1.72
C ASP A 65 12.88 13.51 1.67
N LEU A 66 13.75 12.48 1.74
CA LEU A 66 13.32 11.11 1.89
C LEU A 66 12.48 10.92 3.16
N ASP A 67 12.97 11.41 4.30
CA ASP A 67 12.24 11.33 5.58
C ASP A 67 10.92 12.09 5.54
N ASN A 68 10.90 13.27 4.95
CA ASN A 68 9.67 14.06 4.78
C ASN A 68 8.66 13.42 3.82
N SER A 69 9.09 12.55 2.95
CA SER A 69 8.21 11.86 1.99
C SER A 69 7.84 10.44 2.41
N ILE A 70 8.30 9.94 3.60
CA ILE A 70 7.91 8.62 4.10
C ILE A 70 6.40 8.60 4.39
N PRO A 71 5.65 7.67 3.77
CA PRO A 71 4.23 7.52 4.06
C PRO A 71 3.99 7.08 5.50
N TYR A 72 2.88 7.56 6.07
CA TYR A 72 2.52 7.23 7.44
C TYR A 72 1.01 7.10 7.62
N ASN A 73 0.61 6.38 8.65
CA ASN A 73 -0.78 6.31 9.08
C ASN A 73 -1.12 7.54 9.91
N ALA A 74 -1.93 8.44 9.37
CA ALA A 74 -2.27 9.70 10.02
C ALA A 74 -3.17 9.57 11.26
N SER A 75 -3.71 8.37 11.57
CA SER A 75 -4.40 8.10 12.83
C SER A 75 -3.45 7.75 13.96
N THR A 76 -2.28 7.19 13.64
CA THR A 76 -1.31 6.71 14.63
C THR A 76 0.01 7.45 14.64
N GLY A 77 0.38 8.08 13.52
CA GLY A 77 1.69 8.69 13.27
C GLY A 77 2.75 7.71 12.76
N TYR A 78 2.51 6.39 12.80
CA TYR A 78 3.50 5.38 12.40
C TYR A 78 3.75 5.36 10.90
N THR A 79 5.03 5.28 10.54
CA THR A 79 5.48 5.22 9.14
C THR A 79 5.33 3.82 8.54
N PHE A 80 5.10 3.77 7.24
CA PHE A 80 5.19 2.56 6.44
C PHE A 80 6.62 2.35 5.95
N SER A 81 7.01 1.13 5.62
CA SER A 81 8.36 0.79 5.17
C SER A 81 8.33 -0.21 4.00
N GLY A 82 9.46 -0.37 3.31
CA GLY A 82 9.63 -1.35 2.25
C GLY A 82 8.66 -1.14 1.07
N VAL A 83 8.08 -2.24 0.58
CA VAL A 83 7.17 -2.21 -0.59
C VAL A 83 5.92 -1.37 -0.32
N ASP A 84 5.39 -1.37 0.90
CA ASP A 84 4.23 -0.55 1.24
C ASP A 84 4.56 0.95 1.22
N SER A 85 5.74 1.37 1.71
CA SER A 85 6.22 2.75 1.57
C SER A 85 6.33 3.14 0.10
N LEU A 86 6.94 2.29 -0.73
CA LEU A 86 7.07 2.52 -2.17
C LEU A 86 5.71 2.70 -2.85
N LEU A 87 4.76 1.81 -2.57
CA LEU A 87 3.40 1.88 -3.13
C LEU A 87 2.69 3.17 -2.76
N LEU A 88 2.72 3.52 -1.48
CA LEU A 88 2.02 4.69 -0.96
C LEU A 88 2.64 5.99 -1.47
N ARG A 89 3.98 6.07 -1.58
CA ARG A 89 4.67 7.21 -2.24
C ARG A 89 4.29 7.31 -3.71
N THR A 90 4.31 6.19 -4.42
CA THR A 90 3.94 6.15 -5.85
C THR A 90 2.49 6.61 -6.02
N GLN A 91 1.59 6.18 -5.15
CA GLN A 91 0.19 6.63 -5.18
C GLN A 91 0.07 8.13 -4.88
N ALA A 92 0.80 8.63 -3.90
CA ALA A 92 0.81 10.06 -3.57
C ALA A 92 1.27 10.91 -4.76
N GLU A 93 2.36 10.49 -5.45
CA GLU A 93 2.87 11.17 -6.64
C GLU A 93 1.88 11.10 -7.82
N LEU A 94 1.27 9.92 -8.06
CA LEU A 94 0.27 9.73 -9.12
C LEU A 94 -0.96 10.62 -8.91
N LYS A 95 -1.44 10.72 -7.69
CA LYS A 95 -2.63 11.50 -7.31
C LYS A 95 -2.33 12.97 -6.97
N GLY A 96 -1.05 13.38 -6.88
CA GLY A 96 -0.64 14.72 -6.53
C GLY A 96 -0.95 15.11 -5.08
N TYR A 97 -0.92 14.15 -4.15
CA TYR A 97 -1.07 14.42 -2.72
C TYR A 97 0.16 15.15 -2.20
N LYS A 98 -0.04 16.25 -1.47
CA LYS A 98 1.05 17.04 -0.88
C LYS A 98 1.74 16.29 0.25
N GLU A 99 0.97 15.64 1.09
CA GLU A 99 1.44 14.88 2.24
C GLU A 99 1.16 13.39 2.03
N PRO A 100 2.13 12.48 2.23
CA PRO A 100 1.93 11.04 2.05
C PRO A 100 1.29 10.42 3.31
N GLN A 101 0.14 10.92 3.72
CA GLN A 101 -0.61 10.48 4.89
C GLN A 101 -1.78 9.61 4.47
N PHE A 102 -1.99 8.53 5.21
CA PHE A 102 -3.02 7.54 4.87
C PHE A 102 -3.74 7.04 6.12
N ILE A 103 -5.01 6.68 5.96
CA ILE A 103 -5.86 6.11 7.01
C ILE A 103 -6.69 4.97 6.43
N THR A 104 -7.16 4.07 7.29
CA THR A 104 -8.16 3.08 6.91
C THR A 104 -9.56 3.70 6.82
N MET A 105 -10.50 3.03 6.14
CA MET A 105 -11.90 3.42 6.14
C MET A 105 -12.48 3.55 7.56
N GLN A 106 -12.16 2.59 8.43
CA GLN A 106 -12.63 2.60 9.81
C GLN A 106 -12.10 3.81 10.60
N GLN A 107 -10.82 4.17 10.40
CA GLN A 107 -10.22 5.35 11.02
C GLN A 107 -10.87 6.63 10.49
N GLY A 108 -11.10 6.73 9.19
CA GLY A 108 -11.80 7.86 8.57
C GLY A 108 -13.21 8.05 9.15
N ASN A 109 -13.99 6.98 9.23
CA ASN A 109 -15.32 7.00 9.82
C ASN A 109 -15.30 7.38 11.32
N PHE A 110 -14.32 6.89 12.09
CA PHE A 110 -14.13 7.26 13.49
C PHE A 110 -13.85 8.76 13.69
N MET A 111 -13.18 9.37 12.70
CA MET A 111 -12.91 10.81 12.65
C MET A 111 -14.08 11.61 12.04
N GLY A 112 -15.25 11.00 11.81
CA GLY A 112 -16.44 11.65 11.26
C GLY A 112 -16.45 11.78 9.74
N GLY A 113 -15.42 11.29 9.06
CA GLY A 113 -15.30 11.35 7.60
C GLY A 113 -16.22 10.36 6.90
N LYS A 114 -16.71 10.76 5.73
CA LYS A 114 -17.41 9.90 4.76
C LYS A 114 -16.62 9.88 3.46
N LEU A 115 -16.41 8.69 2.89
CA LEU A 115 -15.68 8.57 1.63
C LEU A 115 -16.40 9.32 0.53
N LYS A 116 -15.68 10.16 -0.22
CA LYS A 116 -16.21 10.94 -1.33
C LYS A 116 -16.65 10.04 -2.49
N ARG A 117 -17.65 10.45 -3.22
CA ARG A 117 -18.00 9.84 -4.50
C ARG A 117 -16.87 10.12 -5.51
N ALA A 118 -16.54 9.12 -6.30
CA ALA A 118 -15.68 9.31 -7.44
C ALA A 118 -16.37 10.18 -8.49
N LEU A 119 -15.58 10.98 -9.20
CA LEU A 119 -16.07 11.78 -10.31
C LEU A 119 -15.58 11.17 -11.63
N ASP A 120 -16.39 11.30 -12.67
CA ASP A 120 -16.00 10.98 -14.05
C ASP A 120 -15.10 12.09 -14.65
N GLU A 121 -14.69 11.94 -15.89
CA GLU A 121 -13.85 12.91 -16.62
C GLU A 121 -14.52 14.28 -16.78
N ASN A 122 -15.84 14.36 -16.68
CA ASN A 122 -16.62 15.59 -16.78
C ASN A 122 -16.93 16.21 -15.41
N GLY A 123 -16.46 15.60 -14.31
CA GLY A 123 -16.72 16.06 -12.95
C GLY A 123 -18.08 15.66 -12.38
N ASN A 124 -18.83 14.78 -13.04
CA ASN A 124 -20.08 14.23 -12.52
C ASN A 124 -19.85 13.01 -11.63
N PRO A 125 -20.76 12.68 -10.69
CA PRO A 125 -20.67 11.47 -9.91
C PRO A 125 -20.56 10.22 -10.81
N ALA A 126 -19.46 9.49 -10.67
CA ALA A 126 -19.23 8.26 -11.42
C ALA A 126 -20.12 7.12 -10.92
N LEU A 127 -20.50 6.22 -11.82
CA LEU A 127 -21.23 5.01 -11.47
C LEU A 127 -20.35 3.76 -11.69
N THR A 128 -20.58 2.75 -10.88
CA THR A 128 -20.00 1.43 -11.07
C THR A 128 -20.62 0.73 -12.29
N LYS A 129 -20.00 -0.35 -12.78
CA LYS A 129 -20.55 -1.18 -13.88
C LYS A 129 -21.99 -1.64 -13.64
N ASN A 130 -22.42 -1.72 -12.39
CA ASN A 130 -23.76 -2.13 -11.98
C ASN A 130 -24.70 -0.93 -11.71
N GLY A 131 -24.36 0.28 -12.15
CA GLY A 131 -25.18 1.49 -12.01
C GLY A 131 -25.28 2.03 -10.58
N LYS A 132 -24.45 1.57 -9.65
CA LYS A 132 -24.37 2.11 -8.28
C LYS A 132 -23.37 3.25 -8.21
N ASP A 133 -23.49 4.12 -7.20
CA ASP A 133 -22.49 5.16 -6.93
C ASP A 133 -21.09 4.54 -6.81
N ALA A 134 -20.12 5.11 -7.54
CA ALA A 134 -18.72 4.81 -7.36
C ALA A 134 -18.12 5.76 -6.31
N TYR A 135 -17.18 5.26 -5.52
CA TYR A 135 -16.48 6.03 -4.50
C TYR A 135 -14.99 6.08 -4.81
N GLU A 136 -14.31 7.08 -4.22
CA GLU A 136 -12.85 7.21 -4.31
C GLU A 136 -12.17 5.89 -3.95
N GLN A 137 -11.14 5.52 -4.73
CA GLN A 137 -10.45 4.26 -4.55
C GLN A 137 -9.19 4.45 -3.69
N GLY A 138 -9.08 3.64 -2.65
CA GLY A 138 -7.87 3.55 -1.85
C GLY A 138 -6.80 2.66 -2.49
N ILE A 139 -5.68 2.57 -1.84
CA ILE A 139 -4.55 1.72 -2.22
C ILE A 139 -4.42 0.55 -1.24
N LYS A 140 -4.15 -0.66 -1.75
CA LYS A 140 -3.94 -1.84 -0.91
C LYS A 140 -2.49 -1.92 -0.48
N VAL A 141 -2.27 -2.19 0.80
CA VAL A 141 -0.96 -2.56 1.36
C VAL A 141 -1.07 -3.93 2.02
N ALA A 142 0.06 -4.62 2.15
CA ALA A 142 0.09 -5.97 2.70
C ALA A 142 0.57 -5.99 4.15
N PHE A 143 0.09 -6.94 4.93
CA PHE A 143 0.61 -7.23 6.26
C PHE A 143 0.53 -8.73 6.56
N LEU A 144 1.34 -9.17 7.51
CA LEU A 144 1.32 -10.56 7.98
C LEU A 144 0.43 -10.66 9.21
N GLN A 145 -0.74 -11.26 9.03
CA GLN A 145 -1.64 -11.59 10.11
C GLN A 145 -1.13 -12.82 10.87
N ARG A 146 -0.89 -12.66 12.16
CA ARG A 146 -0.34 -13.71 13.01
C ARG A 146 -1.38 -14.38 13.91
N TYR A 147 -2.59 -13.87 13.93
CA TYR A 147 -3.70 -14.39 14.75
C TYR A 147 -5.03 -14.10 14.08
N ASP A 148 -6.02 -14.94 14.39
CA ASP A 148 -7.42 -14.71 14.07
C ASP A 148 -8.24 -14.53 15.35
N TYR A 149 -9.42 -13.96 15.19
CA TYR A 149 -10.47 -13.96 16.21
C TYR A 149 -11.56 -14.94 15.79
N ILE A 150 -11.63 -16.07 16.48
CA ILE A 150 -12.63 -17.11 16.24
C ILE A 150 -13.72 -17.05 17.31
N PRO A 151 -14.95 -17.53 17.02
CA PRO A 151 -15.97 -17.69 18.02
C PRO A 151 -15.47 -18.54 19.19
N LYS A 152 -15.66 -18.05 20.42
CA LYS A 152 -15.38 -18.83 21.62
C LYS A 152 -16.54 -19.82 21.83
N LEU A 153 -16.22 -21.10 22.03
CA LEU A 153 -17.20 -22.14 22.27
C LEU A 153 -17.35 -22.40 23.78
N ASP A 154 -18.54 -22.76 24.19
CA ASP A 154 -18.81 -23.27 25.54
C ASP A 154 -18.45 -24.77 25.67
N SER A 155 -18.74 -25.36 26.82
CA SER A 155 -18.47 -26.78 27.10
C SER A 155 -19.28 -27.76 26.22
N GLU A 156 -20.35 -27.29 25.57
CA GLU A 156 -21.21 -28.08 24.68
C GLU A 156 -20.84 -27.84 23.20
N GLY A 157 -19.84 -27.00 22.90
CA GLY A 157 -19.40 -26.66 21.55
C GLY A 157 -20.28 -25.62 20.85
N LYS A 158 -21.11 -24.86 21.57
CA LYS A 158 -21.93 -23.78 21.05
C LYS A 158 -21.18 -22.44 21.15
N GLU A 159 -21.41 -21.55 20.20
CA GLU A 159 -20.85 -20.21 20.23
C GLU A 159 -21.34 -19.43 21.45
N MET A 160 -20.41 -18.91 22.23
CA MET A 160 -20.73 -18.04 23.36
C MET A 160 -21.14 -16.66 22.85
N THR A 161 -22.26 -16.16 23.38
CA THR A 161 -22.75 -14.81 23.08
C THR A 161 -22.75 -13.96 24.34
N ARG A 162 -22.66 -12.63 24.16
CA ARG A 162 -22.83 -11.65 25.23
C ARG A 162 -23.69 -10.50 24.73
N ILE A 163 -24.28 -9.75 25.65
CA ILE A 163 -24.99 -8.51 25.32
C ILE A 163 -23.97 -7.48 24.81
N ALA A 164 -24.18 -6.96 23.61
CA ALA A 164 -23.38 -5.87 23.06
C ALA A 164 -23.58 -4.59 23.88
N ARG A 165 -22.49 -3.89 24.24
CA ARG A 165 -22.53 -2.68 25.03
C ARG A 165 -21.99 -1.49 24.24
N ASP A 166 -22.49 -0.29 24.56
CA ASP A 166 -21.95 0.96 24.06
C ASP A 166 -20.66 1.37 24.80
N LYS A 167 -20.12 2.56 24.50
CA LYS A 167 -18.89 3.06 25.15
C LYS A 167 -19.08 3.38 26.63
N GLU A 168 -20.29 3.67 27.03
CA GLU A 168 -20.71 3.97 28.40
C GLU A 168 -21.03 2.69 29.22
N GLY A 169 -21.02 1.51 28.54
CA GLY A 169 -21.28 0.21 29.15
C GLY A 169 -22.76 -0.21 29.17
N ASN A 170 -23.66 0.59 28.57
CA ASN A 170 -25.09 0.27 28.51
C ASN A 170 -25.36 -0.79 27.42
N PRO A 171 -26.38 -1.64 27.57
CA PRO A 171 -26.81 -2.57 26.52
C PRO A 171 -27.20 -1.83 25.25
N LYS A 172 -26.70 -2.29 24.11
CA LYS A 172 -27.19 -1.81 22.81
C LYS A 172 -28.53 -2.46 22.50
N LEU A 173 -29.49 -1.64 22.08
CA LEU A 173 -30.82 -2.08 21.68
C LEU A 173 -30.97 -2.02 20.17
N ASP A 174 -31.75 -2.93 19.61
CA ASP A 174 -32.20 -2.87 18.23
C ASP A 174 -33.34 -1.86 18.05
N LYS A 175 -33.89 -1.77 16.83
CA LYS A 175 -35.00 -0.84 16.52
C LYS A 175 -36.30 -1.17 17.26
N GLU A 176 -36.42 -2.39 17.79
CA GLU A 176 -37.58 -2.89 18.51
C GLU A 176 -37.39 -2.82 20.03
N GLY A 177 -36.24 -2.29 20.51
CA GLY A 177 -35.92 -2.15 21.93
C GLY A 177 -35.39 -3.43 22.58
N LYS A 178 -35.01 -4.46 21.81
CA LYS A 178 -34.41 -5.69 22.32
C LYS A 178 -32.91 -5.57 22.41
N GLU A 179 -32.30 -6.21 23.40
CA GLU A 179 -30.85 -6.27 23.55
C GLU A 179 -30.19 -6.97 22.38
N ILE A 180 -29.18 -6.31 21.79
CA ILE A 180 -28.36 -6.90 20.73
C ILE A 180 -27.32 -7.81 21.37
N THR A 181 -27.23 -9.05 20.91
CA THR A 181 -26.18 -9.97 21.32
C THR A 181 -25.06 -9.99 20.28
N GLU A 182 -23.83 -10.16 20.73
CA GLU A 182 -22.65 -10.36 19.90
C GLU A 182 -21.94 -11.65 20.27
N ILE A 183 -21.29 -12.30 19.28
CA ILE A 183 -20.50 -13.50 19.51
C ILE A 183 -19.22 -13.12 20.26
N VAL A 184 -18.96 -13.79 21.38
CA VAL A 184 -17.68 -13.68 22.08
C VAL A 184 -16.60 -14.33 21.22
N LYS A 185 -15.55 -13.57 20.93
CA LYS A 185 -14.42 -14.06 20.13
C LYS A 185 -13.18 -14.20 20.99
N GLU A 186 -12.41 -15.23 20.74
CA GLU A 186 -11.08 -15.40 21.33
C GLU A 186 -9.98 -15.27 20.28
N LYS A 187 -8.82 -14.79 20.74
CA LYS A 187 -7.64 -14.61 19.89
C LYS A 187 -6.88 -15.92 19.81
N VAL A 188 -6.75 -16.46 18.60
CA VAL A 188 -5.99 -17.68 18.32
C VAL A 188 -4.83 -17.35 17.41
N PHE A 189 -3.61 -17.74 17.81
CA PHE A 189 -2.43 -17.56 16.98
C PHE A 189 -2.44 -18.56 15.83
N LEU A 190 -2.19 -18.03 14.61
CA LEU A 190 -2.03 -18.86 13.42
C LEU A 190 -0.72 -19.64 13.51
N ARG A 191 -0.76 -20.90 13.08
CA ARG A 191 0.44 -21.73 12.97
C ARG A 191 1.48 -21.11 12.04
N GLU A 192 1.00 -20.54 10.94
CA GLU A 192 1.79 -19.80 9.97
C GLU A 192 1.15 -18.43 9.74
N PRO A 193 1.93 -17.34 9.74
CA PRO A 193 1.41 -16.01 9.42
C PRO A 193 0.77 -16.00 8.03
N ARG A 194 -0.40 -15.38 7.92
CA ARG A 194 -1.16 -15.27 6.67
C ARG A 194 -0.97 -13.88 6.06
N LEU A 195 -0.68 -13.83 4.76
CA LEU A 195 -0.64 -12.56 4.04
C LEU A 195 -2.05 -12.01 3.88
N GLU A 196 -2.28 -10.83 4.40
CA GLU A 196 -3.54 -10.09 4.26
C GLU A 196 -3.28 -8.72 3.67
N THR A 197 -4.33 -8.09 3.15
CA THR A 197 -4.26 -6.73 2.63
C THR A 197 -5.25 -5.83 3.35
N ILE A 198 -4.87 -4.57 3.52
CA ILE A 198 -5.77 -3.52 4.00
C ILE A 198 -5.79 -2.38 2.99
N THR A 199 -6.95 -1.79 2.77
CA THR A 199 -7.09 -0.64 1.90
C THR A 199 -6.91 0.64 2.72
N LEU A 200 -6.02 1.49 2.24
CA LEU A 200 -5.72 2.80 2.82
C LEU A 200 -6.20 3.91 1.89
N TYR A 201 -6.60 5.00 2.46
CA TYR A 201 -7.13 6.18 1.79
C TYR A 201 -6.38 7.42 2.26
N HIS A 202 -6.17 8.37 1.37
CA HIS A 202 -5.66 9.67 1.77
C HIS A 202 -6.80 10.47 2.46
N PRO A 203 -6.54 11.24 3.54
CA PRO A 203 -7.57 12.02 4.23
C PRO A 203 -8.38 12.93 3.32
N SER A 204 -7.79 13.47 2.25
CA SER A 204 -8.51 14.30 1.26
C SER A 204 -9.62 13.56 0.49
N GLN A 205 -9.63 12.24 0.52
CA GLN A 205 -10.68 11.41 -0.09
C GLN A 205 -11.95 11.33 0.77
N PHE A 206 -11.92 11.93 1.96
CA PHE A 206 -13.09 12.00 2.84
C PHE A 206 -13.67 13.42 2.87
N GLU A 207 -14.97 13.50 3.03
CA GLU A 207 -15.70 14.73 3.40
C GLU A 207 -16.07 14.69 4.88
N GLY A 208 -16.09 15.85 5.54
CA GLY A 208 -16.47 15.98 6.96
C GLY A 208 -15.46 15.36 7.94
N LEU A 209 -14.26 15.00 7.50
CA LEU A 209 -13.23 14.43 8.37
C LEU A 209 -12.69 15.50 9.32
N ASP A 210 -12.66 15.19 10.62
CA ASP A 210 -12.08 16.04 11.65
C ASP A 210 -10.54 15.99 11.58
N ALA A 211 -9.96 16.98 10.93
CA ALA A 211 -8.52 17.09 10.72
C ALA A 211 -7.73 17.23 12.04
N SER A 212 -8.36 17.71 13.14
CA SER A 212 -7.69 17.85 14.42
C SER A 212 -7.29 16.50 15.06
N LYS A 213 -7.89 15.41 14.60
CA LYS A 213 -7.59 14.05 15.03
C LYS A 213 -6.46 13.39 14.24
N LEU A 214 -6.00 14.03 13.16
CA LEU A 214 -4.85 13.54 12.41
C LEU A 214 -3.58 13.83 13.20
N LYS A 215 -2.69 12.83 13.23
CA LYS A 215 -1.38 12.92 13.88
C LYS A 215 -0.31 13.25 12.86
N GLU A 216 0.72 13.90 13.31
CA GLU A 216 1.94 14.11 12.54
C GLU A 216 2.73 12.81 12.40
N ARG A 217 3.63 12.78 11.42
CA ARG A 217 4.54 11.66 11.18
C ARG A 217 5.48 11.48 12.36
N ASN A 218 5.52 10.28 12.92
CA ASN A 218 6.49 9.90 13.93
C ASN A 218 7.64 9.11 13.28
N LEU A 219 8.82 9.73 13.19
CA LEU A 219 10.05 9.11 12.66
C LEU A 219 10.89 8.42 13.74
N GLU A 220 10.56 8.56 15.01
CA GLU A 220 11.35 8.04 16.13
C GLU A 220 11.60 6.52 16.02
N PRO A 221 10.59 5.67 15.75
CA PRO A 221 10.82 4.23 15.59
C PRO A 221 11.74 3.88 14.42
N LEU A 222 11.71 4.68 13.34
CA LEU A 222 12.61 4.50 12.20
C LEU A 222 14.04 4.95 12.55
N GLN A 223 14.19 6.04 13.29
CA GLN A 223 15.49 6.50 13.76
C GLN A 223 16.13 5.49 14.70
N GLU A 224 15.40 4.97 15.69
CA GLU A 224 15.87 3.89 16.55
C GLU A 224 16.26 2.63 15.76
N PHE A 225 15.48 2.28 14.73
CA PHE A 225 15.83 1.18 13.85
C PHE A 225 17.14 1.45 13.12
N ARG A 226 17.36 2.65 12.56
CA ARG A 226 18.59 3.06 11.88
C ARG A 226 19.82 3.01 12.82
N GLU A 227 19.68 3.46 14.06
CA GLU A 227 20.76 3.39 15.07
C GLU A 227 21.17 1.92 15.33
N ARG A 228 20.20 1.06 15.59
CA ARG A 228 20.44 -0.38 15.78
C ARG A 228 21.10 -1.04 14.56
N GLN A 229 20.77 -0.59 13.35
CA GLN A 229 21.35 -1.14 12.11
C GLN A 229 22.80 -0.72 11.90
N LYS A 230 23.22 0.47 12.33
CA LYS A 230 24.62 0.90 12.28
C LYS A 230 25.52 -0.04 13.08
N GLU A 231 25.04 -0.53 14.21
CA GLU A 231 25.78 -1.45 15.09
C GLU A 231 25.88 -2.87 14.50
N ASN A 232 24.89 -3.35 13.79
CA ASN A 232 24.76 -4.75 13.40
C ASN A 232 25.09 -5.04 11.92
N ASN A 233 25.35 -4.04 11.09
CA ASN A 233 25.74 -4.16 9.68
C ASN A 233 24.88 -5.11 8.82
N TYR A 234 23.56 -5.13 9.03
CA TYR A 234 22.64 -5.98 8.28
C TYR A 234 22.49 -5.55 6.81
N ASP A 235 22.28 -6.54 5.93
CA ASP A 235 21.89 -6.28 4.54
C ASP A 235 20.42 -5.82 4.49
N LEU A 236 20.23 -4.51 4.33
CA LEU A 236 18.90 -3.88 4.27
C LEU A 236 18.29 -3.85 2.87
N ARG A 237 18.92 -4.48 1.87
CA ARG A 237 18.36 -4.49 0.51
C ARG A 237 17.04 -5.27 0.48
N PRO A 238 15.95 -4.67 -0.02
CA PRO A 238 14.66 -5.33 -0.08
C PRO A 238 14.69 -6.51 -1.06
N LYS A 239 14.67 -7.74 -0.54
CA LYS A 239 14.70 -8.97 -1.36
C LYS A 239 13.38 -9.21 -2.12
N ASN A 240 12.27 -8.73 -1.59
CA ASN A 240 10.93 -8.97 -2.15
C ASN A 240 10.71 -8.30 -3.52
N LEU A 241 11.52 -7.31 -3.90
CA LEU A 241 11.43 -6.63 -5.18
C LEU A 241 11.80 -7.52 -6.38
N ASP A 242 12.64 -8.54 -6.18
CA ASP A 242 13.01 -9.48 -7.24
C ASP A 242 11.81 -10.29 -7.75
N ASN A 243 10.81 -10.49 -6.89
CA ASN A 243 9.62 -11.27 -7.20
C ASN A 243 8.54 -10.46 -7.95
N LEU A 244 8.76 -9.16 -8.19
CA LEU A 244 7.80 -8.32 -8.92
C LEU A 244 7.84 -8.55 -10.44
N GLY A 245 8.85 -9.24 -10.96
CA GLY A 245 9.01 -9.49 -12.40
C GLY A 245 9.18 -8.19 -13.22
N LEU A 246 9.83 -7.19 -12.63
CA LEU A 246 10.29 -5.98 -13.30
C LEU A 246 11.66 -6.26 -13.96
N ASP A 247 12.07 -5.40 -14.90
CA ASP A 247 13.41 -5.49 -15.43
C ASP A 247 14.47 -5.23 -14.36
N LYS A 248 15.70 -5.71 -14.64
CA LYS A 248 16.80 -5.66 -13.66
C LYS A 248 17.21 -4.24 -13.30
N GLU A 249 17.16 -3.32 -14.25
CA GLU A 249 17.54 -1.91 -14.02
C GLU A 249 16.54 -1.25 -13.08
N THR A 250 15.24 -1.31 -13.39
CA THR A 250 14.16 -0.82 -12.52
C THR A 250 14.23 -1.44 -11.14
N THR A 251 14.43 -2.76 -11.04
CA THR A 251 14.54 -3.45 -9.75
C THR A 251 15.71 -2.91 -8.92
N ASN A 252 16.87 -2.67 -9.54
CA ASN A 252 18.03 -2.12 -8.84
C ASN A 252 17.80 -0.66 -8.39
N HIS A 253 17.13 0.17 -9.20
CA HIS A 253 16.76 1.52 -8.81
C HIS A 253 15.88 1.51 -7.56
N LEU A 254 14.84 0.66 -7.55
CA LEU A 254 13.93 0.52 -6.41
C LEU A 254 14.65 0.03 -5.15
N LYS A 255 15.55 -0.96 -5.29
CA LYS A 255 16.37 -1.46 -4.16
C LYS A 255 17.24 -0.37 -3.57
N ASN A 256 17.91 0.42 -4.41
CA ASN A 256 18.76 1.51 -3.96
C ASN A 256 17.95 2.62 -3.29
N PHE A 257 16.79 2.97 -3.86
CA PHE A 257 15.88 3.96 -3.30
C PHE A 257 15.41 3.57 -1.90
N LEU A 258 14.86 2.37 -1.75
CA LEU A 258 14.41 1.87 -0.44
C LEU A 258 15.56 1.65 0.54
N THR A 259 16.75 1.29 0.06
CA THR A 259 17.94 1.17 0.93
C THR A 259 18.37 2.53 1.45
N ALA A 260 18.35 3.58 0.62
CA ALA A 260 18.63 4.95 1.04
C ALA A 260 17.63 5.43 2.10
N GLU A 261 16.33 5.17 1.87
CA GLU A 261 15.26 5.46 2.84
C GLU A 261 15.53 4.77 4.17
N MET A 262 15.76 3.46 4.15
CA MET A 262 15.97 2.67 5.37
C MET A 262 17.22 3.08 6.15
N LYS A 263 18.27 3.52 5.47
CA LYS A 263 19.53 3.95 6.07
C LYS A 263 19.59 5.44 6.42
N GLY A 264 18.61 6.25 6.00
CA GLY A 264 18.64 7.69 6.15
C GLY A 264 19.78 8.35 5.37
N LEU A 265 20.02 7.89 4.14
CA LEU A 265 21.07 8.41 3.25
C LEU A 265 20.45 9.23 2.12
N ASN A 266 21.25 10.11 1.53
CA ASN A 266 20.88 10.76 0.28
C ASN A 266 20.69 9.70 -0.83
N TYR A 267 19.69 9.88 -1.66
CA TYR A 267 19.44 9.05 -2.81
C TYR A 267 19.79 9.77 -4.11
N VAL A 268 20.60 9.14 -4.94
CA VAL A 268 20.93 9.61 -6.29
C VAL A 268 20.58 8.51 -7.30
N PRO A 269 19.75 8.77 -8.32
CA PRO A 269 19.42 7.80 -9.35
C PRO A 269 20.65 7.27 -10.07
N ILE A 270 20.66 6.00 -10.46
CA ILE A 270 21.83 5.31 -11.04
C ILE A 270 22.37 6.03 -12.28
N GLN A 271 21.52 6.55 -13.16
CA GLN A 271 21.93 7.28 -14.36
C GLN A 271 22.75 8.54 -14.03
N GLN A 272 22.38 9.28 -12.98
CA GLN A 272 23.14 10.44 -12.52
C GLN A 272 24.45 10.03 -11.85
N GLN A 273 24.50 8.90 -11.16
CA GLN A 273 25.74 8.36 -10.58
C GLN A 273 26.78 8.04 -11.67
N SER A 274 26.35 7.48 -12.80
CA SER A 274 27.23 7.17 -13.92
C SER A 274 27.81 8.44 -14.56
N ILE A 275 27.02 9.48 -14.73
CA ILE A 275 27.44 10.77 -15.28
C ILE A 275 28.40 11.46 -14.31
N SER A 276 28.13 11.49 -13.01
CA SER A 276 28.98 12.13 -12.02
C SER A 276 30.34 11.44 -11.89
N LYS A 277 30.41 10.11 -11.98
CA LYS A 277 31.65 9.32 -12.01
C LYS A 277 32.48 9.62 -13.25
N LEU A 278 31.85 9.70 -14.42
CA LEU A 278 32.54 10.09 -15.67
C LEU A 278 33.09 11.51 -15.58
N GLN A 279 32.33 12.45 -15.01
CA GLN A 279 32.80 13.83 -14.84
C GLN A 279 33.95 13.93 -13.85
N SER A 280 33.98 13.15 -12.76
CA SER A 280 35.10 13.12 -11.82
C SER A 280 36.36 12.54 -12.45
N GLN A 281 36.24 11.43 -13.22
CA GLN A 281 37.36 10.85 -13.96
C GLN A 281 37.96 11.78 -14.99
N VAL A 282 37.13 12.54 -15.72
CA VAL A 282 37.60 13.54 -16.68
C VAL A 282 38.31 14.69 -15.97
N LYS A 283 37.82 15.11 -14.79
CA LYS A 283 38.52 16.16 -13.99
C LYS A 283 39.88 15.69 -13.47
N GLU A 284 39.98 14.46 -12.99
CA GLU A 284 41.23 13.87 -12.54
C GLU A 284 42.26 13.77 -13.67
N GLN A 285 41.85 13.27 -14.85
CA GLN A 285 42.73 13.21 -16.03
C GLN A 285 43.21 14.59 -16.48
N ASN A 286 42.32 15.58 -16.46
CA ASN A 286 42.73 16.95 -16.82
C ASN A 286 43.69 17.60 -15.77
N GLN A 287 43.57 17.23 -14.49
CA GLN A 287 44.51 17.69 -13.46
C GLN A 287 45.88 17.00 -13.58
N GLU A 288 45.91 15.73 -13.95
CA GLU A 288 47.16 15.01 -14.20
C GLU A 288 47.91 15.54 -15.44
N MET A 289 47.16 15.82 -16.54
CA MET A 289 47.78 16.46 -17.72
C MET A 289 48.29 17.86 -17.47
N GLY A 290 47.60 18.64 -16.61
CA GLY A 290 48.05 19.98 -16.25
C GLY A 290 49.24 20.03 -15.26
N ARG A 291 49.64 18.89 -14.68
CA ARG A 291 50.84 18.80 -13.81
C ARG A 291 52.09 18.27 -14.54
N SER A 292 51.92 17.81 -15.78
CA SER A 292 53.01 17.29 -16.63
C SER A 292 53.49 18.29 -17.68
N LEU A 293 53.01 19.51 -17.66
CA LEU A 293 53.51 20.69 -18.41
C LEU A 293 54.13 21.68 -17.46
#